data_0235725acbc542e4a7c42f0ec83c981d
#
_entry.id   0235725acbc542e4a7c42f0ec83c981d
#
_cell.length_a   1.000
_cell.length_b   1.000
_cell.length_c   1.000
_cell.angle_alpha   90.00
_cell.angle_beta   90.00
_cell.angle_gamma   90.00
#
_symmetry.space_group_name_H-M   'P 1'
#
loop_
_entity.id
_entity.type
_entity.pdbx_description
1 polymer ?
#
loop_
_entity_poly.entity_id
_entity_poly.type
_entity_poly.pdbx_seq_one_letter_code
_entity_poly.pdbx_strand_id
1 'polypeptide(L)'
;MLKSLHIGRYVGDPNDLRVLAEFLHAIGFDAVDGEDGRSVILSAPLALLSLNSLAKEYPAEVRERLKDVNRMLVIEVTNPDEVFEIAEKRKFRLLADVSTSTALKSPERTFSLELPGEIVLTIHGRPEEVGASIEGRLNAAGKRFAIVVSRFNSFITERLLQGALDGLRRAGAENDDIALVRVPGSFEIPSAARTLAETKRYDAIICIGCLLRGDTPHYDVLVNEVTRGIGQSAQETGVPHAFGVLTCETLEQAIDRAGLKMGNKGLEAALAAVEMANLKKAVSHQPSAFRKTGSRSKVTGGSKGKAIPGSKKRKRRS
;
A
#
# COMPACT_ATOMS: atom_id res chain seq x y z
N MET A 1 -5.47 -20.63 1.45
CA MET A 1 -5.87 -19.81 0.30
C MET A 1 -7.36 -19.48 0.47
N LEU A 2 -7.71 -18.44 1.21
CA LEU A 2 -9.09 -18.00 1.42
C LEU A 2 -9.49 -17.16 0.21
N LYS A 3 -10.32 -17.75 -0.65
CA LYS A 3 -11.03 -17.03 -1.70
C LYS A 3 -12.12 -16.21 -1.03
N SER A 4 -12.06 -14.89 -1.18
CA SER A 4 -13.10 -13.88 -0.90
C SER A 4 -14.18 -14.30 0.12
N LEU A 5 -14.09 -13.75 1.33
CA LEU A 5 -15.20 -13.79 2.28
C LEU A 5 -16.18 -12.68 1.90
N HIS A 6 -17.33 -13.05 1.32
CA HIS A 6 -18.44 -12.13 1.10
C HIS A 6 -19.21 -11.98 2.41
N ILE A 7 -19.06 -10.85 3.09
CA ILE A 7 -19.94 -10.48 4.19
C ILE A 7 -20.93 -9.47 3.63
N GLY A 8 -22.11 -9.91 3.23
CA GLY A 8 -23.21 -9.04 2.86
C GLY A 8 -23.78 -8.40 4.12
N ARG A 9 -23.91 -7.07 4.15
CA ARG A 9 -24.60 -6.35 5.21
C ARG A 9 -25.66 -5.45 4.63
N TYR A 10 -26.72 -5.33 5.40
CA TYR A 10 -27.85 -4.46 5.07
C TYR A 10 -27.75 -3.20 5.90
N VAL A 11 -27.72 -2.04 5.24
CA VAL A 11 -27.76 -0.72 5.84
C VAL A 11 -29.13 -0.12 5.56
N GLY A 12 -29.80 0.42 6.56
CA GLY A 12 -31.21 0.84 6.45
C GLY A 12 -31.47 2.01 5.52
N ASP A 13 -30.49 2.87 5.27
CA ASP A 13 -30.60 4.07 4.45
C ASP A 13 -29.43 4.15 3.45
N PRO A 14 -29.66 4.58 2.18
CA PRO A 14 -28.60 4.76 1.18
C PRO A 14 -27.51 5.77 1.60
N ASN A 15 -27.86 6.79 2.42
CA ASN A 15 -26.87 7.74 2.91
C ASN A 15 -25.91 7.09 3.92
N ASP A 16 -26.43 6.20 4.76
CA ASP A 16 -25.62 5.44 5.72
C ASP A 16 -24.65 4.52 4.99
N LEU A 17 -25.09 3.90 3.88
CA LEU A 17 -24.23 3.07 3.03
C LEU A 17 -23.06 3.88 2.47
N ARG A 18 -23.31 5.09 1.99
CA ARG A 18 -22.26 5.97 1.45
C ARG A 18 -21.24 6.38 2.52
N VAL A 19 -21.72 6.80 3.70
CA VAL A 19 -20.84 7.20 4.82
C VAL A 19 -19.97 6.02 5.27
N LEU A 20 -20.54 4.82 5.31
CA LEU A 20 -19.80 3.62 5.66
C LEU A 20 -18.76 3.25 4.59
N ALA A 21 -19.13 3.33 3.32
CA ALA A 21 -18.21 3.06 2.21
C ALA A 21 -17.04 4.06 2.19
N GLU A 22 -17.32 5.35 2.38
CA GLU A 22 -16.30 6.39 2.50
C GLU A 22 -15.35 6.18 3.68
N PHE A 23 -15.87 5.72 4.83
CA PHE A 23 -15.04 5.37 5.98
C PHE A 23 -14.15 4.18 5.70
N LEU A 24 -14.71 3.09 5.16
CA LEU A 24 -13.96 1.88 4.85
C LEU A 24 -12.90 2.14 3.76
N HIS A 25 -13.22 2.98 2.77
CA HIS A 25 -12.24 3.44 1.79
C HIS A 25 -11.08 4.22 2.44
N ALA A 26 -11.38 5.07 3.42
CA ALA A 26 -10.36 5.83 4.14
C ALA A 26 -9.41 4.96 4.96
N ILE A 27 -9.83 3.77 5.37
CA ILE A 27 -9.01 2.79 6.10
C ILE A 27 -8.41 1.69 5.20
N GLY A 28 -8.46 1.89 3.87
CA GLY A 28 -7.70 1.07 2.91
C GLY A 28 -8.51 0.01 2.17
N PHE A 29 -9.85 0.07 2.21
CA PHE A 29 -10.70 -0.77 1.35
C PHE A 29 -10.97 -0.07 0.02
N ASP A 30 -10.86 -0.80 -1.08
CA ASP A 30 -11.30 -0.31 -2.38
C ASP A 30 -12.81 -0.50 -2.52
N ALA A 31 -13.52 0.55 -2.91
CA ALA A 31 -14.95 0.53 -3.11
C ALA A 31 -15.28 0.41 -4.60
N VAL A 32 -16.10 -0.59 -4.95
CA VAL A 32 -16.65 -0.75 -6.29
C VAL A 32 -18.17 -0.75 -6.18
N ASP A 33 -18.83 0.12 -6.95
CA ASP A 33 -20.29 0.11 -7.02
C ASP A 33 -20.77 -1.22 -7.61
N GLY A 34 -21.73 -1.85 -6.94
CA GLY A 34 -22.37 -3.04 -7.45
C GLY A 34 -23.22 -2.74 -8.68
N GLU A 35 -23.32 -3.70 -9.59
CA GLU A 35 -24.11 -3.58 -10.85
C GLU A 35 -25.60 -3.22 -10.61
N ASP A 36 -26.11 -3.41 -9.41
CA ASP A 36 -27.47 -3.13 -9.01
C ASP A 36 -27.70 -1.65 -8.57
N GLY A 37 -26.63 -0.84 -8.48
CA GLY A 37 -26.69 0.53 -7.98
C GLY A 37 -27.15 0.66 -6.51
N ARG A 38 -27.27 -0.47 -5.79
CA ARG A 38 -27.79 -0.55 -4.41
C ARG A 38 -26.82 -1.24 -3.47
N SER A 39 -25.70 -1.71 -3.98
CA SER A 39 -24.65 -2.34 -3.21
C SER A 39 -23.31 -1.66 -3.47
N VAL A 40 -22.45 -1.71 -2.48
CA VAL A 40 -21.03 -1.34 -2.61
C VAL A 40 -20.21 -2.57 -2.24
N ILE A 41 -19.33 -2.97 -3.13
CA ILE A 41 -18.39 -4.05 -2.91
C ILE A 41 -17.08 -3.41 -2.50
N LEU A 42 -16.61 -3.75 -1.31
CA LEU A 42 -15.34 -3.28 -0.78
C LEU A 42 -14.34 -4.42 -0.85
N SER A 43 -13.22 -4.18 -1.47
CA SER A 43 -12.11 -5.12 -1.51
C SER A 43 -10.93 -4.58 -0.72
N ALA A 44 -10.36 -5.43 0.12
CA ALA A 44 -9.05 -5.21 0.69
C ALA A 44 -8.11 -6.28 0.14
N PRO A 45 -6.79 -6.11 0.20
CA PRO A 45 -5.84 -7.11 -0.29
C PRO A 45 -6.07 -8.52 0.25
N LEU A 46 -6.79 -8.66 1.36
CA LEU A 46 -7.08 -9.93 2.04
C LEU A 46 -8.58 -10.19 2.35
N ALA A 47 -9.48 -9.24 2.10
CA ALA A 47 -10.91 -9.40 2.38
C ALA A 47 -11.78 -8.61 1.40
N LEU A 48 -12.86 -9.23 0.92
CA LEU A 48 -13.92 -8.58 0.16
C LEU A 48 -15.12 -8.36 1.07
N LEU A 49 -15.56 -7.11 1.23
CA LEU A 49 -16.72 -6.74 2.01
C LEU A 49 -17.79 -6.15 1.10
N SER A 50 -18.97 -6.76 1.05
CA SER A 50 -20.13 -6.27 0.31
C SER A 50 -21.12 -5.61 1.26
N LEU A 51 -21.50 -4.35 0.99
CA LEU A 51 -22.49 -3.57 1.72
C LEU A 51 -23.73 -3.40 0.84
N ASN A 52 -24.86 -3.93 1.27
CA ASN A 52 -26.12 -3.77 0.56
C ASN A 52 -27.06 -2.87 1.37
N SER A 53 -27.69 -1.89 0.73
CA SER A 53 -28.77 -1.14 1.36
C SER A 53 -30.00 -2.03 1.50
N LEU A 54 -30.72 -1.90 2.62
CA LEU A 54 -32.02 -2.57 2.79
C LEU A 54 -32.98 -2.04 1.74
N ALA A 55 -33.23 -2.84 0.71
CA ALA A 55 -34.21 -2.50 -0.31
C ALA A 55 -35.59 -2.40 0.33
N LYS A 56 -36.31 -1.32 0.03
CA LYS A 56 -37.72 -1.12 0.47
C LYS A 56 -38.65 -2.27 0.02
N GLU A 57 -38.17 -3.12 -0.86
CA GLU A 57 -38.87 -4.23 -1.48
C GLU A 57 -38.99 -5.48 -0.59
N TYR A 58 -38.19 -5.58 0.49
CA TYR A 58 -38.32 -6.73 1.41
C TYR A 58 -39.52 -6.55 2.36
N PRO A 59 -40.31 -7.63 2.59
CA PRO A 59 -41.36 -7.61 3.59
C PRO A 59 -40.85 -7.16 4.97
N ALA A 60 -41.70 -6.46 5.74
CA ALA A 60 -41.33 -5.90 7.03
C ALA A 60 -40.76 -6.98 8.00
N GLU A 61 -41.32 -8.18 7.98
CA GLU A 61 -40.86 -9.30 8.82
C GLU A 61 -39.45 -9.79 8.44
N VAL A 62 -39.09 -9.72 7.14
CA VAL A 62 -37.76 -10.11 6.67
C VAL A 62 -36.74 -9.01 7.05
N ARG A 63 -37.16 -7.73 6.93
CA ARG A 63 -36.31 -6.60 7.35
C ARG A 63 -36.01 -6.62 8.85
N GLU A 64 -36.99 -6.98 9.69
CA GLU A 64 -36.81 -7.06 11.14
C GLU A 64 -35.86 -8.21 11.51
N ARG A 65 -36.01 -9.39 10.91
CA ARG A 65 -35.07 -10.52 11.10
C ARG A 65 -33.66 -10.23 10.62
N LEU A 66 -33.51 -9.44 9.55
CA LEU A 66 -32.19 -9.05 9.04
C LEU A 66 -31.51 -8.00 9.91
N LYS A 67 -32.27 -7.19 10.68
CA LYS A 67 -31.71 -6.27 11.66
C LYS A 67 -31.04 -7.00 12.84
N ASP A 68 -31.56 -8.14 13.24
CA ASP A 68 -31.03 -8.90 14.38
C ASP A 68 -29.85 -9.80 14.04
N VAL A 69 -29.73 -10.18 12.76
CA VAL A 69 -28.66 -11.05 12.28
C VAL A 69 -27.48 -10.20 11.78
N ASN A 70 -26.46 -10.01 12.61
CA ASN A 70 -25.15 -9.45 12.27
C ASN A 70 -24.98 -7.92 12.28
N ARG A 71 -25.18 -7.29 13.42
CA ARG A 71 -24.77 -5.91 13.65
C ARG A 71 -23.27 -5.74 13.97
N MET A 72 -22.53 -6.82 14.11
CA MET A 72 -21.13 -6.76 14.50
C MET A 72 -20.21 -7.19 13.34
N LEU A 73 -19.29 -6.32 13.00
CA LEU A 73 -18.22 -6.58 12.04
C LEU A 73 -16.89 -6.56 12.79
N VAL A 74 -16.06 -7.59 12.59
CA VAL A 74 -14.71 -7.64 13.14
C VAL A 74 -13.72 -7.57 11.98
N ILE A 75 -12.79 -6.61 12.06
CA ILE A 75 -11.74 -6.42 11.06
C ILE A 75 -10.39 -6.46 11.76
N GLU A 76 -9.48 -7.24 11.24
CA GLU A 76 -8.08 -7.23 11.66
C GLU A 76 -7.29 -6.27 10.77
N VAL A 77 -6.54 -5.37 11.40
CA VAL A 77 -5.74 -4.35 10.72
C VAL A 77 -4.31 -4.34 11.24
N THR A 78 -3.38 -3.94 10.40
CA THR A 78 -1.96 -3.83 10.77
C THR A 78 -1.66 -2.57 11.59
N ASN A 79 -2.48 -1.52 11.44
CA ASN A 79 -2.32 -0.26 12.16
C ASN A 79 -3.65 0.20 12.78
N PRO A 80 -4.03 -0.31 13.95
CA PRO A 80 -5.28 0.08 14.61
C PRO A 80 -5.30 1.55 15.06
N ASP A 81 -4.14 2.16 15.35
CA ASP A 81 -4.06 3.56 15.77
C ASP A 81 -4.42 4.53 14.64
N GLU A 82 -4.00 4.25 13.41
CA GLU A 82 -4.38 5.04 12.23
C GLU A 82 -5.89 4.99 11.99
N VAL A 83 -6.50 3.80 12.12
CA VAL A 83 -7.95 3.63 11.99
C VAL A 83 -8.69 4.40 13.08
N PHE A 84 -8.17 4.40 14.30
CA PHE A 84 -8.72 5.15 15.43
C PHE A 84 -8.72 6.66 15.18
N GLU A 85 -7.58 7.21 14.71
CA GLU A 85 -7.49 8.63 14.36
C GLU A 85 -8.47 9.03 13.23
N ILE A 86 -8.65 8.19 12.22
CA ILE A 86 -9.61 8.42 11.14
C ILE A 86 -11.04 8.44 11.70
N ALA A 87 -11.35 7.51 12.60
CA ALA A 87 -12.66 7.42 13.24
C ALA A 87 -12.96 8.66 14.12
N GLU A 88 -11.97 9.12 14.90
CA GLU A 88 -12.11 10.35 15.68
C GLU A 88 -12.35 11.59 14.81
N LYS A 89 -11.58 11.76 13.74
CA LYS A 89 -11.76 12.87 12.78
C LYS A 89 -13.15 12.87 12.16
N ARG A 90 -13.75 11.71 11.96
CA ARG A 90 -15.11 11.53 11.42
C ARG A 90 -16.19 11.53 12.50
N LYS A 91 -15.84 11.67 13.79
CA LYS A 91 -16.73 11.73 14.95
C LYS A 91 -17.61 10.49 15.11
N PHE A 92 -17.11 9.32 14.77
CA PHE A 92 -17.80 8.09 15.10
C PHE A 92 -17.82 7.85 16.61
N ARG A 93 -18.92 7.28 17.10
CA ARG A 93 -19.07 6.99 18.52
C ARG A 93 -18.22 5.77 18.90
N LEU A 94 -17.29 5.98 19.84
CA LEU A 94 -16.53 4.90 20.44
C LEU A 94 -17.40 4.18 21.46
N LEU A 95 -17.58 2.87 21.29
CA LEU A 95 -18.36 2.01 22.22
C LEU A 95 -17.46 1.33 23.24
N ALA A 96 -16.28 0.91 22.86
CA ALA A 96 -15.28 0.30 23.73
C ALA A 96 -13.88 0.52 23.16
N ASP A 97 -12.91 0.74 24.04
CA ASP A 97 -11.48 0.74 23.72
C ASP A 97 -10.80 -0.17 24.77
N VAL A 98 -10.40 -1.36 24.32
CA VAL A 98 -9.63 -2.31 25.10
C VAL A 98 -8.16 -2.14 24.72
N SER A 99 -7.70 -0.90 24.77
CA SER A 99 -6.28 -0.61 24.61
C SER A 99 -5.60 -0.88 25.95
N THR A 100 -4.74 -1.90 25.91
CA THR A 100 -3.75 -2.19 26.95
C THR A 100 -4.26 -2.78 28.27
N SER A 101 -4.40 -4.07 28.28
CA SER A 101 -3.99 -4.81 29.46
C SER A 101 -2.46 -4.68 29.58
N THR A 102 -1.98 -3.92 30.57
CA THR A 102 -0.55 -3.84 30.97
C THR A 102 0.03 -5.20 31.39
N ALA A 103 -0.73 -6.27 31.33
CA ALA A 103 -0.36 -7.63 31.70
C ALA A 103 0.16 -8.50 30.52
N LEU A 104 -0.06 -8.11 29.28
CA LEU A 104 0.40 -8.86 28.10
C LEU A 104 1.57 -8.13 27.45
N LYS A 105 2.67 -8.82 27.24
CA LYS A 105 3.89 -8.32 26.58
C LYS A 105 3.72 -7.98 25.09
N SER A 106 2.51 -7.86 24.61
CA SER A 106 2.19 -7.59 23.20
C SER A 106 1.12 -6.51 23.13
N PRO A 107 1.40 -5.35 22.54
CA PRO A 107 0.43 -4.26 22.44
C PRO A 107 -0.61 -4.57 21.37
N GLU A 108 -1.58 -5.41 21.69
CA GLU A 108 -2.78 -5.58 20.88
C GLU A 108 -3.76 -4.46 21.25
N ARG A 109 -4.27 -3.78 20.23
CA ARG A 109 -5.33 -2.79 20.40
C ARG A 109 -6.62 -3.31 19.78
N THR A 110 -7.69 -3.26 20.57
CA THR A 110 -9.02 -3.60 20.10
C THR A 110 -9.97 -2.48 20.52
N PHE A 111 -10.71 -1.93 19.57
CA PHE A 111 -11.73 -0.95 19.86
C PHE A 111 -12.97 -1.17 19.00
N SER A 112 -14.13 -0.72 19.48
CA SER A 112 -15.40 -0.86 18.78
C SER A 112 -16.03 0.48 18.53
N LEU A 113 -16.50 0.72 17.33
CA LEU A 113 -17.14 1.94 16.85
C LEU A 113 -18.60 1.65 16.51
N GLU A 114 -19.47 2.59 16.80
CA GLU A 114 -20.83 2.62 16.27
C GLU A 114 -20.83 3.37 14.94
N LEU A 115 -21.21 2.67 13.89
CA LEU A 115 -21.35 3.23 12.55
C LEU A 115 -22.81 3.49 12.23
N PRO A 116 -23.14 4.33 11.22
CA PRO A 116 -24.50 4.55 10.76
C PRO A 116 -25.25 3.23 10.50
N GLY A 117 -26.56 3.19 10.81
CA GLY A 117 -27.36 1.97 10.69
C GLY A 117 -27.18 0.99 11.88
N GLU A 118 -26.74 1.47 13.04
CA GLU A 118 -26.52 0.69 14.26
C GLU A 118 -25.53 -0.48 14.10
N ILE A 119 -24.56 -0.32 13.19
CA ILE A 119 -23.52 -1.32 12.94
C ILE A 119 -22.38 -1.13 13.95
N VAL A 120 -22.01 -2.19 14.63
CA VAL A 120 -20.82 -2.19 15.50
C VAL A 120 -19.63 -2.73 14.68
N LEU A 121 -18.64 -1.87 14.48
CA LEU A 121 -17.37 -2.25 13.87
C LEU A 121 -16.33 -2.42 14.97
N THR A 122 -15.83 -3.64 15.13
CA THR A 122 -14.72 -3.94 16.02
C THR A 122 -13.44 -4.03 15.21
N ILE A 123 -12.48 -3.19 15.53
CA ILE A 123 -11.14 -3.17 14.96
C ILE A 123 -10.22 -3.91 15.93
N HIS A 124 -9.46 -4.85 15.40
CA HIS A 124 -8.47 -5.60 16.13
C HIS A 124 -7.14 -5.55 15.38
N GLY A 125 -6.04 -5.35 16.07
CA GLY A 125 -4.73 -5.36 15.46
C GLY A 125 -3.60 -5.22 16.45
N ARG A 126 -2.40 -5.54 15.96
CA ARG A 126 -1.14 -5.28 16.67
C ARG A 126 -0.46 -4.14 15.95
N PRO A 127 -0.15 -3.03 16.63
CA PRO A 127 0.83 -2.09 16.11
C PRO A 127 2.12 -2.86 15.82
N GLU A 128 2.63 -2.76 14.61
CA GLU A 128 3.93 -3.36 14.30
C GLU A 128 4.96 -2.82 15.31
N GLU A 129 5.65 -3.72 16.02
CA GLU A 129 6.72 -3.35 16.97
C GLU A 129 7.94 -2.70 16.28
N VAL A 130 7.98 -2.74 14.97
CA VAL A 130 8.97 -2.06 14.15
C VAL A 130 8.48 -0.63 13.92
N GLY A 131 9.26 0.35 14.32
CA GLY A 131 8.96 1.75 14.08
C GLY A 131 8.44 1.96 12.65
N ALA A 132 7.41 2.77 12.48
CA ALA A 132 6.55 2.98 11.32
C ALA A 132 7.01 2.31 10.02
N SER A 133 6.34 1.25 9.58
CA SER A 133 6.53 0.68 8.24
C SER A 133 6.09 1.72 7.21
N ILE A 134 6.98 2.01 6.25
CA ILE A 134 6.67 2.96 5.18
C ILE A 134 6.53 2.17 3.91
N GLU A 135 5.34 2.13 3.38
CA GLU A 135 5.01 1.47 2.14
C GLU A 135 4.46 2.45 1.10
N GLY A 136 4.67 2.14 -0.17
CA GLY A 136 4.05 2.89 -1.26
C GLY A 136 2.60 2.45 -1.46
N ARG A 137 1.70 3.40 -1.63
CA ARG A 137 0.30 3.09 -1.98
C ARG A 137 0.19 2.74 -3.47
N LEU A 138 -0.72 1.84 -3.82
CA LEU A 138 -1.03 1.50 -5.21
C LEU A 138 -2.01 2.52 -5.83
N ASN A 139 -1.64 3.81 -5.81
CA ASN A 139 -2.43 4.90 -6.37
C ASN A 139 -1.60 5.72 -7.36
N ALA A 140 -1.97 5.65 -8.63
CA ALA A 140 -1.29 6.32 -9.74
C ALA A 140 -1.88 7.69 -10.08
N ALA A 141 -2.99 8.11 -9.46
CA ALA A 141 -3.65 9.38 -9.77
C ALA A 141 -2.69 10.57 -9.61
N GLY A 142 -2.62 11.41 -10.63
CA GLY A 142 -1.77 12.60 -10.68
C GLY A 142 -0.27 12.30 -10.72
N LYS A 143 0.15 11.09 -11.09
CA LYS A 143 1.55 10.70 -11.32
C LYS A 143 1.79 10.41 -12.79
N ARG A 144 2.99 10.70 -13.25
CA ARG A 144 3.40 10.48 -14.63
C ARG A 144 4.35 9.32 -14.76
N PHE A 145 4.07 8.44 -15.72
CA PHE A 145 4.84 7.25 -15.99
C PHE A 145 5.37 7.25 -17.43
N ALA A 146 6.55 6.69 -17.62
CA ALA A 146 7.03 6.36 -18.96
C ALA A 146 7.20 4.84 -19.08
N ILE A 147 6.74 4.28 -20.18
CA ILE A 147 6.94 2.88 -20.53
C ILE A 147 7.93 2.82 -21.69
N VAL A 148 9.06 2.16 -21.46
CA VAL A 148 10.05 1.85 -22.52
C VAL A 148 9.86 0.40 -22.92
N VAL A 149 9.48 0.16 -24.18
CA VAL A 149 9.20 -1.20 -24.68
C VAL A 149 10.02 -1.54 -25.90
N SER A 150 10.66 -2.72 -25.92
CA SER A 150 11.40 -3.21 -27.07
C SER A 150 10.46 -3.70 -28.18
N ARG A 151 10.81 -3.41 -29.43
CA ARG A 151 10.11 -3.95 -30.62
C ARG A 151 10.49 -5.39 -30.89
N PHE A 152 11.71 -5.80 -30.55
CA PHE A 152 12.13 -7.18 -30.71
C PHE A 152 11.30 -8.10 -29.80
N ASN A 153 10.93 -9.27 -30.30
CA ASN A 153 9.99 -10.20 -29.66
C ASN A 153 8.60 -9.58 -29.41
N SER A 154 8.08 -8.82 -30.38
CA SER A 154 6.83 -8.06 -30.26
C SER A 154 5.61 -8.91 -29.86
N PHE A 155 5.54 -10.16 -30.25
CA PHE A 155 4.50 -11.10 -29.85
C PHE A 155 4.37 -11.19 -28.30
N ILE A 156 5.49 -11.09 -27.58
CA ILE A 156 5.56 -11.11 -26.12
C ILE A 156 5.47 -9.70 -25.55
N THR A 157 6.29 -8.76 -26.07
CA THR A 157 6.40 -7.42 -25.47
C THR A 157 5.13 -6.59 -25.60
N GLU A 158 4.32 -6.78 -26.66
CA GLU A 158 3.00 -6.12 -26.75
C GLU A 158 2.02 -6.65 -25.70
N ARG A 159 2.05 -7.93 -25.35
CA ARG A 159 1.21 -8.50 -24.27
C ARG A 159 1.63 -7.97 -22.90
N LEU A 160 2.95 -7.83 -22.68
CA LEU A 160 3.48 -7.21 -21.46
C LEU A 160 3.07 -5.74 -21.38
N LEU A 161 3.14 -5.00 -22.50
CA LEU A 161 2.71 -3.61 -22.60
C LEU A 161 1.22 -3.45 -22.27
N GLN A 162 0.36 -4.31 -22.82
CA GLN A 162 -1.07 -4.29 -22.50
C GLN A 162 -1.32 -4.52 -21.00
N GLY A 163 -0.61 -5.47 -20.37
CA GLY A 163 -0.68 -5.70 -18.93
C GLY A 163 -0.23 -4.49 -18.13
N ALA A 164 0.85 -3.81 -18.54
CA ALA A 164 1.33 -2.61 -17.87
C ALA A 164 0.33 -1.45 -17.96
N LEU A 165 -0.24 -1.24 -19.15
CA LEU A 165 -1.26 -0.20 -19.35
C LEU A 165 -2.53 -0.47 -18.53
N ASP A 166 -2.99 -1.74 -18.47
CA ASP A 166 -4.12 -2.14 -17.64
C ASP A 166 -3.82 -1.88 -16.15
N GLY A 167 -2.64 -2.27 -15.68
CA GLY A 167 -2.22 -2.04 -14.30
C GLY A 167 -2.18 -0.56 -13.90
N LEU A 168 -1.63 0.30 -14.75
CA LEU A 168 -1.59 1.73 -14.50
C LEU A 168 -2.99 2.35 -14.46
N ARG A 169 -3.87 1.98 -15.40
CA ARG A 169 -5.26 2.48 -15.44
C ARG A 169 -6.06 2.04 -14.23
N ARG A 170 -5.98 0.78 -13.85
CA ARG A 170 -6.62 0.27 -12.62
C ARG A 170 -6.10 0.95 -11.35
N ALA A 171 -4.84 1.36 -11.34
CA ALA A 171 -4.27 2.14 -10.25
C ALA A 171 -4.65 3.63 -10.31
N GLY A 172 -5.42 4.09 -11.31
CA GLY A 172 -5.92 5.46 -11.43
C GLY A 172 -5.06 6.40 -12.28
N ALA A 173 -4.13 5.89 -13.12
CA ALA A 173 -3.41 6.73 -14.08
C ALA A 173 -4.30 7.07 -15.28
N GLU A 174 -4.29 8.34 -15.70
CA GLU A 174 -4.92 8.78 -16.93
C GLU A 174 -4.02 8.52 -18.15
N ASN A 175 -4.60 8.43 -19.34
CA ASN A 175 -3.82 8.14 -20.55
C ASN A 175 -2.78 9.22 -20.85
N ASP A 176 -3.08 10.49 -20.56
CA ASP A 176 -2.19 11.62 -20.78
C ASP A 176 -0.99 11.65 -19.82
N ASP A 177 -1.06 10.89 -18.72
CA ASP A 177 0.01 10.72 -17.76
C ASP A 177 0.97 9.58 -18.11
N ILE A 178 0.71 8.85 -19.21
CA ILE A 178 1.49 7.69 -19.64
C ILE A 178 2.19 7.97 -20.97
N ALA A 179 3.50 8.10 -20.95
CA ALA A 179 4.31 8.19 -22.16
C ALA A 179 4.80 6.81 -22.60
N LEU A 180 4.62 6.48 -23.89
CA LEU A 180 5.08 5.25 -24.48
C LEU A 180 6.27 5.51 -25.41
N VAL A 181 7.40 4.85 -25.14
CA VAL A 181 8.64 4.93 -25.93
C VAL A 181 9.00 3.55 -26.44
N ARG A 182 9.12 3.41 -27.76
CA ARG A 182 9.48 2.16 -28.41
C ARG A 182 10.95 2.16 -28.85
N VAL A 183 11.69 1.16 -28.40
CA VAL A 183 13.11 0.97 -28.75
C VAL A 183 13.32 -0.26 -29.64
N PRO A 184 14.43 -0.35 -30.39
CA PRO A 184 14.67 -1.50 -31.29
C PRO A 184 14.71 -2.84 -30.58
N GLY A 185 15.48 -2.97 -29.49
CA GLY A 185 15.67 -4.18 -28.74
C GLY A 185 15.76 -3.93 -27.24
N SER A 186 15.97 -4.98 -26.46
CA SER A 186 16.11 -4.87 -25.01
C SER A 186 17.39 -4.15 -24.59
N PHE A 187 18.44 -4.20 -25.42
CA PHE A 187 19.72 -3.54 -25.15
C PHE A 187 19.62 -2.02 -25.09
N GLU A 188 18.68 -1.42 -25.83
CA GLU A 188 18.46 0.02 -25.87
C GLU A 188 17.58 0.53 -24.71
N ILE A 189 16.91 -0.36 -23.98
CA ILE A 189 16.02 0.02 -22.86
C ILE A 189 16.74 0.85 -21.80
N PRO A 190 17.92 0.46 -21.28
CA PRO A 190 18.59 1.23 -20.22
C PRO A 190 18.90 2.66 -20.63
N SER A 191 19.39 2.87 -21.86
CA SER A 191 19.73 4.18 -22.41
C SER A 191 18.50 5.08 -22.54
N ALA A 192 17.41 4.57 -23.11
CA ALA A 192 16.17 5.29 -23.27
C ALA A 192 15.54 5.61 -21.90
N ALA A 193 15.52 4.65 -20.96
CA ALA A 193 15.02 4.84 -19.62
C ALA A 193 15.80 5.93 -18.87
N ARG A 194 17.13 5.93 -18.98
CA ARG A 194 17.98 6.98 -18.40
C ARG A 194 17.66 8.36 -18.96
N THR A 195 17.56 8.48 -20.28
CA THR A 195 17.24 9.75 -20.93
C THR A 195 15.90 10.30 -20.43
N LEU A 196 14.88 9.44 -20.30
CA LEU A 196 13.56 9.83 -19.76
C LEU A 196 13.65 10.24 -18.30
N ALA A 197 14.38 9.51 -17.47
CA ALA A 197 14.55 9.80 -16.05
C ALA A 197 15.25 11.15 -15.81
N GLU A 198 16.26 11.49 -16.61
CA GLU A 198 17.00 12.73 -16.54
C GLU A 198 16.13 13.97 -16.83
N THR A 199 15.03 13.80 -17.57
CA THR A 199 14.05 14.88 -17.79
C THR A 199 13.31 15.30 -16.53
N LYS A 200 13.31 14.48 -15.47
CA LYS A 200 12.55 14.69 -14.21
C LYS A 200 11.04 14.87 -14.39
N ARG A 201 10.49 14.48 -15.54
CA ARG A 201 9.05 14.60 -15.85
C ARG A 201 8.22 13.42 -15.41
N TYR A 202 8.85 12.30 -15.04
CA TYR A 202 8.18 11.05 -14.70
C TYR A 202 8.48 10.66 -13.27
N ASP A 203 7.46 10.14 -12.57
CA ASP A 203 7.57 9.64 -11.21
C ASP A 203 8.18 8.25 -11.15
N ALA A 204 7.98 7.43 -12.19
CA ALA A 204 8.66 6.16 -12.39
C ALA A 204 8.71 5.78 -13.88
N ILE A 205 9.61 4.85 -14.22
CA ILE A 205 9.80 4.31 -15.57
C ILE A 205 9.58 2.80 -15.54
N ILE A 206 8.85 2.27 -16.52
CA ILE A 206 8.56 0.86 -16.67
C ILE A 206 9.34 0.35 -17.89
N CYS A 207 10.24 -0.61 -17.68
CA CYS A 207 11.10 -1.19 -18.70
C CYS A 207 10.55 -2.53 -19.15
N ILE A 208 10.10 -2.64 -20.41
CA ILE A 208 9.47 -3.83 -20.98
C ILE A 208 10.32 -4.39 -22.11
N GLY A 209 10.70 -5.66 -21.99
CA GLY A 209 11.46 -6.38 -22.98
C GLY A 209 11.28 -7.89 -22.86
N CYS A 210 11.86 -8.62 -23.80
CA CYS A 210 11.91 -10.08 -23.75
C CYS A 210 13.21 -10.56 -24.38
N LEU A 211 14.02 -11.24 -23.56
CA LEU A 211 15.24 -11.94 -23.95
C LEU A 211 14.96 -13.44 -23.93
N LEU A 212 15.16 -14.10 -25.04
CA LEU A 212 15.05 -15.55 -25.19
C LEU A 212 16.44 -16.13 -25.45
N ARG A 213 16.76 -17.23 -24.76
CA ARG A 213 18.02 -17.93 -24.96
C ARG A 213 18.08 -18.51 -26.38
N GLY A 214 19.14 -18.21 -27.09
CA GLY A 214 19.52 -18.82 -28.33
C GLY A 214 20.75 -19.72 -28.16
N ASP A 215 21.28 -20.19 -29.25
CA ASP A 215 22.40 -21.16 -29.30
C ASP A 215 23.77 -20.55 -28.93
N THR A 216 23.85 -19.24 -28.77
CA THR A 216 25.10 -18.51 -28.51
C THR A 216 25.11 -17.84 -27.15
N PRO A 217 26.33 -17.55 -26.60
CA PRO A 217 26.45 -16.81 -25.33
C PRO A 217 25.89 -15.37 -25.33
N HIS A 218 25.42 -14.90 -26.48
CA HIS A 218 24.87 -13.55 -26.64
C HIS A 218 23.74 -13.22 -25.66
N TYR A 219 22.90 -14.20 -25.31
CA TYR A 219 21.85 -14.06 -24.30
C TYR A 219 22.40 -13.64 -22.95
N ASP A 220 23.43 -14.33 -22.44
CA ASP A 220 23.98 -14.05 -21.11
C ASP A 220 24.61 -12.64 -21.03
N VAL A 221 25.25 -12.20 -22.10
CA VAL A 221 25.79 -10.83 -22.21
C VAL A 221 24.67 -9.81 -22.18
N LEU A 222 23.60 -10.01 -22.95
CA LEU A 222 22.47 -9.07 -22.99
C LEU A 222 21.71 -9.02 -21.67
N VAL A 223 21.44 -10.17 -21.04
CA VAL A 223 20.73 -10.22 -19.74
C VAL A 223 21.48 -9.41 -18.70
N ASN A 224 22.80 -9.62 -18.59
CA ASN A 224 23.62 -8.93 -17.61
C ASN A 224 23.66 -7.41 -17.86
N GLU A 225 23.90 -6.97 -19.09
CA GLU A 225 24.03 -5.55 -19.41
C GLU A 225 22.68 -4.80 -19.30
N VAL A 226 21.58 -5.41 -19.75
CA VAL A 226 20.25 -4.80 -19.64
C VAL A 226 19.84 -4.66 -18.20
N THR A 227 19.99 -5.71 -17.39
CA THR A 227 19.62 -5.68 -15.95
C THR A 227 20.45 -4.68 -15.19
N ARG A 228 21.78 -4.72 -15.38
CA ARG A 228 22.72 -3.79 -14.75
C ARG A 228 22.41 -2.35 -15.14
N GLY A 229 22.20 -2.09 -16.43
CA GLY A 229 21.98 -0.74 -16.95
C GLY A 229 20.67 -0.12 -16.46
N ILE A 230 19.57 -0.90 -16.35
CA ILE A 230 18.30 -0.44 -15.77
C ILE A 230 18.48 -0.10 -14.28
N GLY A 231 19.12 -0.99 -13.51
CA GLY A 231 19.36 -0.78 -12.09
C GLY A 231 20.26 0.43 -11.83
N GLN A 232 21.34 0.58 -12.58
CA GLN A 232 22.26 1.70 -12.50
C GLN A 232 21.55 3.03 -12.81
N SER A 233 20.76 3.08 -13.87
CA SER A 233 19.99 4.26 -14.24
C SER A 233 19.04 4.68 -13.11
N ALA A 234 18.34 3.74 -12.49
CA ALA A 234 17.45 4.02 -11.38
C ALA A 234 18.19 4.64 -10.18
N GLN A 235 19.34 4.05 -9.81
CA GLN A 235 20.15 4.54 -8.68
C GLN A 235 20.75 5.91 -8.94
N GLU A 236 21.33 6.16 -10.11
CA GLU A 236 21.99 7.41 -10.43
C GLU A 236 20.99 8.58 -10.63
N THR A 237 19.83 8.31 -11.23
CA THR A 237 18.81 9.34 -11.48
C THR A 237 17.89 9.58 -10.31
N GLY A 238 17.79 8.60 -9.39
CA GLY A 238 16.84 8.58 -8.29
C GLY A 238 15.38 8.49 -8.74
N VAL A 239 15.10 8.16 -10.01
CA VAL A 239 13.77 7.86 -10.52
C VAL A 239 13.58 6.34 -10.49
N PRO A 240 12.53 5.79 -9.88
CA PRO A 240 12.28 4.35 -9.86
C PRO A 240 12.16 3.77 -11.27
N HIS A 241 12.83 2.64 -11.52
CA HIS A 241 12.69 1.88 -12.76
C HIS A 241 12.12 0.50 -12.41
N ALA A 242 10.96 0.18 -12.94
CA ALA A 242 10.35 -1.13 -12.76
C ALA A 242 10.80 -2.10 -13.85
N PHE A 243 11.21 -3.30 -13.45
CA PHE A 243 11.79 -4.30 -14.32
C PHE A 243 10.73 -5.26 -14.86
N GLY A 244 10.27 -5.02 -16.08
CA GLY A 244 9.35 -5.87 -16.84
C GLY A 244 10.03 -6.58 -18.01
N VAL A 245 11.34 -6.81 -17.94
CA VAL A 245 12.09 -7.53 -18.98
C VAL A 245 12.11 -9.00 -18.64
N LEU A 246 11.52 -9.82 -19.53
CA LEU A 246 11.59 -11.27 -19.41
C LEU A 246 12.95 -11.79 -19.83
N THR A 247 13.47 -12.75 -19.07
CA THR A 247 14.70 -13.50 -19.34
C THR A 247 14.34 -14.99 -19.28
N CYS A 248 14.08 -15.61 -20.43
CA CYS A 248 13.52 -16.94 -20.52
C CYS A 248 14.40 -17.87 -21.33
N GLU A 249 14.45 -19.14 -20.93
CA GLU A 249 15.13 -20.19 -21.68
C GLU A 249 14.34 -20.60 -22.93
N THR A 250 12.98 -20.57 -22.84
CA THR A 250 12.09 -20.98 -23.92
C THR A 250 11.00 -19.98 -24.21
N LEU A 251 10.41 -20.07 -25.40
CA LEU A 251 9.27 -19.24 -25.79
C LEU A 251 8.04 -19.51 -24.94
N GLU A 252 7.81 -20.76 -24.54
CA GLU A 252 6.69 -21.15 -23.69
C GLU A 252 6.76 -20.44 -22.32
N GLN A 253 7.95 -20.37 -21.74
CA GLN A 253 8.16 -19.61 -20.49
C GLN A 253 7.81 -18.12 -20.66
N ALA A 254 8.18 -17.54 -21.80
CA ALA A 254 7.86 -16.14 -22.07
C ALA A 254 6.36 -15.91 -22.27
N ILE A 255 5.67 -16.83 -22.95
CA ILE A 255 4.21 -16.78 -23.15
C ILE A 255 3.49 -16.89 -21.82
N ASP A 256 3.89 -17.83 -20.96
CA ASP A 256 3.29 -18.03 -19.63
C ASP A 256 3.37 -16.77 -18.76
N ARG A 257 4.48 -16.03 -18.84
CA ARG A 257 4.71 -14.79 -18.08
C ARG A 257 4.19 -13.52 -18.75
N ALA A 258 3.70 -13.64 -19.97
CA ALA A 258 3.09 -12.54 -20.71
C ALA A 258 1.54 -12.53 -20.63
N GLY A 259 0.97 -13.20 -19.65
CA GLY A 259 -0.47 -13.14 -19.39
C GLY A 259 -1.21 -14.47 -19.60
N LEU A 260 -0.49 -15.60 -19.66
CA LEU A 260 -1.14 -16.91 -19.73
C LEU A 260 -1.23 -17.51 -18.30
N LYS A 261 -0.47 -18.54 -17.99
CA LYS A 261 -0.61 -19.32 -16.74
C LYS A 261 0.00 -18.64 -15.52
N MET A 262 1.09 -17.92 -15.70
CA MET A 262 1.93 -17.36 -14.62
C MET A 262 1.75 -15.83 -14.45
N GLY A 263 0.60 -15.29 -14.82
CA GLY A 263 0.34 -13.86 -14.74
C GLY A 263 1.03 -13.04 -15.84
N ASN A 264 1.05 -11.73 -15.66
CA ASN A 264 1.65 -10.80 -16.64
C ASN A 264 2.72 -9.92 -15.96
N LYS A 265 3.98 -10.13 -16.34
CA LYS A 265 5.12 -9.37 -15.76
C LYS A 265 5.11 -7.88 -16.10
N GLY A 266 4.41 -7.47 -17.15
CA GLY A 266 4.17 -6.05 -17.43
C GLY A 266 3.23 -5.42 -16.42
N LEU A 267 2.14 -6.10 -16.05
CA LEU A 267 1.25 -5.70 -14.98
C LEU A 267 1.98 -5.57 -13.65
N GLU A 268 2.75 -6.59 -13.27
CA GLU A 268 3.52 -6.59 -12.03
C GLU A 268 4.54 -5.43 -11.99
N ALA A 269 5.23 -5.18 -13.10
CA ALA A 269 6.16 -4.05 -13.21
C ALA A 269 5.44 -2.70 -13.10
N ALA A 270 4.24 -2.57 -13.66
CA ALA A 270 3.44 -1.34 -13.53
C ALA A 270 3.04 -1.07 -12.08
N LEU A 271 2.54 -2.09 -11.36
CA LEU A 271 2.19 -1.95 -9.95
C LEU A 271 3.40 -1.62 -9.08
N ALA A 272 4.54 -2.26 -9.32
CA ALA A 272 5.80 -1.93 -8.65
C ALA A 272 6.25 -0.49 -8.94
N ALA A 273 6.07 0.02 -10.16
CA ALA A 273 6.36 1.41 -10.49
C ALA A 273 5.47 2.38 -9.71
N VAL A 274 4.17 2.09 -9.59
CA VAL A 274 3.21 2.89 -8.81
C VAL A 274 3.59 2.91 -7.34
N GLU A 275 3.87 1.76 -6.77
CA GLU A 275 4.29 1.61 -5.38
C GLU A 275 5.57 2.40 -5.08
N MET A 276 6.61 2.22 -5.90
CA MET A 276 7.89 2.91 -5.72
C MET A 276 7.80 4.43 -5.91
N ALA A 277 6.95 4.93 -6.81
CA ALA A 277 6.69 6.35 -6.97
C ALA A 277 6.04 6.96 -5.71
N ASN A 278 5.14 6.22 -5.06
CA ASN A 278 4.51 6.62 -3.80
C ASN A 278 5.47 6.50 -2.60
N LEU A 279 6.23 5.42 -2.52
CA LEU A 279 7.21 5.19 -1.46
C LEU A 279 8.25 6.32 -1.43
N LYS A 280 8.80 6.70 -2.58
CA LYS A 280 9.74 7.83 -2.69
C LYS A 280 9.15 9.11 -2.10
N LYS A 281 7.88 9.41 -2.40
CA LYS A 281 7.18 10.57 -1.85
C LYS A 281 6.95 10.44 -0.34
N ALA A 282 6.52 9.27 0.13
CA ALA A 282 6.28 8.99 1.55
C ALA A 282 7.55 9.16 2.37
N VAL A 283 8.68 8.61 1.91
CA VAL A 283 9.98 8.74 2.58
C VAL A 283 10.47 10.19 2.60
N SER A 284 10.28 10.97 1.52
CA SER A 284 10.72 12.37 1.46
C SER A 284 9.87 13.32 2.29
N HIS A 285 8.63 12.96 2.63
CA HIS A 285 7.69 13.79 3.40
C HIS A 285 7.58 13.39 4.88
N GLN A 286 8.42 12.46 5.37
CA GLN A 286 8.40 12.12 6.80
C GLN A 286 8.67 13.36 7.66
N PRO A 287 7.74 13.75 8.56
CA PRO A 287 8.03 14.71 9.60
C PRO A 287 9.20 14.19 10.44
N SER A 288 10.04 15.05 10.95
CA SER A 288 11.23 14.76 11.76
C SER A 288 10.93 14.04 13.11
N ALA A 289 9.89 13.25 13.19
CA ALA A 289 9.46 12.50 14.39
C ALA A 289 10.49 11.46 14.84
N PHE A 290 11.33 10.94 13.94
CA PHE A 290 12.45 10.05 14.29
C PHE A 290 13.57 10.72 15.09
N ARG A 291 13.51 12.05 15.30
CA ARG A 291 14.57 12.79 16.00
C ARG A 291 14.35 12.94 17.50
N LYS A 292 13.27 12.46 18.11
CA LYS A 292 12.90 12.73 19.52
C LYS A 292 12.79 11.53 20.46
N THR A 293 13.38 10.38 20.21
CA THR A 293 13.50 9.33 21.21
C THR A 293 14.85 9.34 21.94
N GLY A 294 15.56 10.47 21.93
CA GLY A 294 16.79 10.71 22.68
C GLY A 294 16.64 11.67 23.87
N SER A 295 15.44 11.88 24.42
CA SER A 295 15.26 12.62 25.67
C SER A 295 15.65 11.73 26.85
N ARG A 296 16.92 11.81 27.25
CA ARG A 296 17.39 11.34 28.58
C ARG A 296 16.45 11.88 29.65
N SER A 297 15.70 11.00 30.28
CA SER A 297 15.04 11.29 31.55
C SER A 297 16.11 11.72 32.56
N LYS A 298 16.16 13.00 32.89
CA LYS A 298 16.86 13.49 34.09
C LYS A 298 16.16 12.87 35.28
N VAL A 299 16.76 11.87 35.88
CA VAL A 299 16.43 11.39 37.22
C VAL A 299 16.80 12.52 38.16
N THR A 300 15.81 13.32 38.58
CA THR A 300 15.96 14.22 39.72
C THR A 300 15.79 13.39 40.97
N GLY A 301 16.88 12.83 41.45
CA GLY A 301 16.95 12.29 42.80
C GLY A 301 16.98 13.42 43.82
N GLY A 302 15.83 13.82 44.35
CA GLY A 302 15.73 14.70 45.50
C GLY A 302 15.90 13.91 46.80
N SER A 303 17.10 13.90 47.33
CA SER A 303 17.35 13.49 48.71
C SER A 303 17.63 14.74 49.53
N LYS A 304 16.63 15.16 50.35
CA LYS A 304 16.81 16.12 51.43
C LYS A 304 17.55 15.43 52.56
N GLY A 305 18.84 15.65 52.72
CA GLY A 305 19.64 15.33 53.90
C GLY A 305 19.72 16.56 54.81
N LYS A 306 19.24 16.39 56.04
CA LYS A 306 19.28 17.38 57.14
C LYS A 306 20.70 17.78 57.51
N ALA A 307 20.90 19.05 57.68
CA ALA A 307 22.10 19.64 58.29
C ALA A 307 22.17 19.31 59.78
N ILE A 308 23.35 18.97 60.28
CA ILE A 308 23.77 18.96 61.67
C ILE A 308 24.92 19.96 61.83
N PRO A 309 24.87 20.90 62.79
CA PRO A 309 25.88 21.93 62.96
C PRO A 309 26.96 21.53 63.96
N GLY A 310 28.20 21.95 63.72
CA GLY A 310 29.15 22.21 64.81
C GLY A 310 30.38 21.38 64.82
N SER A 311 31.55 21.94 64.49
CA SER A 311 32.63 22.15 65.42
C SER A 311 33.83 22.92 64.80
N LYS A 312 34.40 23.76 65.60
CA LYS A 312 35.40 24.76 65.40
C LYS A 312 36.83 24.22 65.24
N LYS A 313 37.62 24.97 64.50
CA LYS A 313 39.05 25.28 64.71
C LYS A 313 40.12 24.17 64.54
N ARG A 314 41.05 24.36 63.61
CA ARG A 314 42.44 24.79 64.06
C ARG A 314 43.31 25.17 62.89
N LYS A 315 43.91 26.36 63.02
CA LYS A 315 45.08 26.88 62.27
C LYS A 315 46.32 26.02 62.60
N ARG A 316 47.22 25.85 61.59
CA ARG A 316 48.72 25.93 61.65
C ARG A 316 49.18 25.76 60.21
N ARG A 317 49.80 26.78 59.56
CA ARG A 317 51.19 27.22 59.58
C ARG A 317 52.18 26.06 59.38
N SER A 318 52.70 25.91 58.19
CA SER A 318 54.09 26.13 57.74
C SER A 318 54.08 26.09 56.22
#